data_a954eb5eb5fd116fa5d202a620f70850
#
_entry.id   a954eb5eb5fd116fa5d202a620f70850
#
_cell.length_a   1.000
_cell.length_b   1.000
_cell.length_c   1.000
_cell.angle_alpha   90.00
_cell.angle_beta   90.00
_cell.angle_gamma   90.00
#
_symmetry.space_group_name_H-M   'P 1'
#
loop_
_entity.id
_entity.type
_entity.pdbx_description
1 polymer ?
#
loop_
_entity_poly.entity_id
_entity_poly.type
_entity_poly.pdbx_seq_one_letter_code
_entity_poly.pdbx_strand_id
1 'polypeptide(L)'
;MDLHHPITREFPRHLEVIKQLKNTSEPFRKAFNKYHRLDDAIYRVEEDIDFATDQEIQEMKVGRARLKDWIHQAIHKAHPAAIPTYADGVDLHHPIAHELPSHAATIKHLKGTNDPFRKAYNEYHHLDDAIYRVEEEIDSASDQEMEEMKMKRAQLKDWLFRAVTKAAQSK
;
A
#
# COMPACT_ATOMS: atom_id res chain seq x y z
N MET A 1 4.31 0.16 -12.54
CA MET A 1 4.56 1.50 -11.97
C MET A 1 4.20 1.39 -10.51
N ASP A 2 5.09 1.76 -9.59
CA ASP A 2 4.81 1.71 -8.16
C ASP A 2 3.80 2.80 -7.82
N LEU A 3 2.62 2.41 -7.37
CA LEU A 3 1.50 3.32 -7.11
C LEU A 3 1.43 3.79 -5.66
N HIS A 4 2.19 3.13 -4.76
CA HIS A 4 2.30 3.55 -3.36
C HIS A 4 3.43 4.55 -3.13
N HIS A 5 3.15 5.56 -2.31
CA HIS A 5 4.08 6.64 -1.97
C HIS A 5 4.27 6.78 -0.45
N PRO A 6 4.86 5.78 0.23
CA PRO A 6 5.04 5.86 1.68
C PRO A 6 5.97 7.01 2.07
N ILE A 7 5.60 7.73 3.14
CA ILE A 7 6.39 8.86 3.67
C ILE A 7 7.81 8.41 4.05
N THR A 8 7.96 7.22 4.61
CA THR A 8 9.26 6.66 5.03
C THR A 8 10.20 6.46 3.85
N ARG A 9 9.68 6.08 2.68
CA ARG A 9 10.44 5.93 1.44
C ARG A 9 10.83 7.28 0.84
N GLU A 10 9.96 8.28 0.94
CA GLU A 10 10.26 9.63 0.46
C GLU A 10 11.27 10.38 1.35
N PHE A 11 11.33 10.02 2.65
CA PHE A 11 12.22 10.64 3.62
C PHE A 11 13.11 9.64 4.37
N PRO A 12 13.90 8.81 3.67
CA PRO A 12 14.67 7.70 4.28
C PRO A 12 15.70 8.18 5.31
N ARG A 13 16.19 9.41 5.19
CA ARG A 13 17.15 10.00 6.15
C ARG A 13 16.49 10.54 7.41
N HIS A 14 15.16 10.57 7.48
CA HIS A 14 14.40 11.15 8.57
C HIS A 14 13.60 10.11 9.36
N LEU A 15 13.88 8.81 9.18
CA LEU A 15 13.13 7.74 9.84
C LEU A 15 13.05 7.92 11.34
N GLU A 16 14.18 8.25 12.02
CA GLU A 16 14.19 8.48 13.45
C GLU A 16 13.37 9.73 13.87
N VAL A 17 13.39 10.78 13.05
CA VAL A 17 12.57 11.97 13.27
C VAL A 17 11.10 11.65 13.09
N ILE A 18 10.75 10.87 12.08
CA ILE A 18 9.36 10.40 11.83
C ILE A 18 8.89 9.57 13.03
N LYS A 19 9.67 8.58 13.50
CA LYS A 19 9.37 7.79 14.70
C LYS A 19 9.15 8.67 15.94
N GLN A 20 10.06 9.60 16.18
CA GLN A 20 9.96 10.54 17.29
C GLN A 20 8.67 11.36 17.18
N LEU A 21 8.38 11.95 16.02
CA LEU A 21 7.17 12.77 15.81
C LEU A 21 5.88 11.95 15.94
N LYS A 22 5.86 10.70 15.46
CA LYS A 22 4.72 9.78 15.68
C LYS A 22 4.45 9.55 17.16
N ASN A 23 5.49 9.45 17.99
CA ASN A 23 5.35 9.18 19.41
C ASN A 23 5.05 10.43 20.24
N THR A 24 5.57 11.60 19.85
CA THR A 24 5.51 12.83 20.66
C THR A 24 4.49 13.85 20.17
N SER A 25 4.04 13.76 18.91
CA SER A 25 3.13 14.73 18.30
C SER A 25 1.86 14.07 17.80
N GLU A 26 0.77 14.25 18.56
CA GLU A 26 -0.56 13.75 18.14
C GLU A 26 -1.01 14.32 16.78
N PRO A 27 -0.82 15.63 16.47
CA PRO A 27 -1.15 16.16 15.14
C PRO A 27 -0.36 15.48 14.03
N PHE A 28 0.95 15.20 14.24
CA PHE A 28 1.77 14.52 13.25
C PHE A 28 1.27 13.09 13.03
N ARG A 29 1.03 12.32 14.10
CA ARG A 29 0.51 10.96 14.01
C ARG A 29 -0.82 10.89 13.26
N LYS A 30 -1.75 11.82 13.54
CA LYS A 30 -3.02 11.91 12.82
C LYS A 30 -2.85 12.20 11.32
N ALA A 31 -1.98 13.14 10.97
CA ALA A 31 -1.69 13.49 9.59
C ALA A 31 -0.99 12.35 8.86
N PHE A 32 -0.01 11.70 9.49
CA PHE A 32 0.72 10.55 8.98
C PHE A 32 -0.25 9.39 8.65
N ASN A 33 -1.09 8.99 9.61
CA ASN A 33 -2.06 7.91 9.41
C ASN A 33 -3.11 8.27 8.34
N LYS A 34 -3.56 9.53 8.29
CA LYS A 34 -4.49 9.98 7.26
C LYS A 34 -3.86 9.96 5.87
N TYR A 35 -2.60 10.34 5.75
CA TYR A 35 -1.85 10.26 4.49
C TYR A 35 -1.83 8.83 3.95
N HIS A 36 -1.42 7.87 4.79
CA HIS A 36 -1.34 6.46 4.37
C HIS A 36 -2.70 5.87 4.01
N ARG A 37 -3.78 6.22 4.76
CA ARG A 37 -5.14 5.79 4.39
C ARG A 37 -5.58 6.30 3.02
N LEU A 38 -5.21 7.54 2.68
CA LEU A 38 -5.51 8.09 1.35
C LEU A 38 -4.65 7.44 0.27
N ASP A 39 -3.39 7.15 0.57
CA ASP A 39 -2.49 6.46 -0.34
C ASP A 39 -3.00 5.05 -0.65
N ASP A 40 -3.35 4.27 0.38
CA ASP A 40 -3.97 2.95 0.25
C ASP A 40 -5.29 3.01 -0.56
N ALA A 41 -6.16 3.99 -0.27
CA ALA A 41 -7.43 4.13 -0.98
C ALA A 41 -7.23 4.46 -2.46
N ILE A 42 -6.29 5.35 -2.80
CA ILE A 42 -5.95 5.68 -4.18
C ILE A 42 -5.39 4.45 -4.89
N TYR A 43 -4.44 3.74 -4.26
CA TYR A 43 -3.86 2.51 -4.78
C TYR A 43 -4.93 1.47 -5.12
N ARG A 44 -5.87 1.23 -4.19
CA ARG A 44 -6.94 0.23 -4.37
C ARG A 44 -7.87 0.57 -5.54
N VAL A 45 -8.14 1.86 -5.78
CA VAL A 45 -8.92 2.31 -6.93
C VAL A 45 -8.11 2.15 -8.22
N GLU A 46 -6.82 2.52 -8.22
CA GLU A 46 -5.95 2.42 -9.40
C GLU A 46 -5.65 0.96 -9.80
N GLU A 47 -5.68 0.02 -8.84
CA GLU A 47 -5.56 -1.43 -9.08
C GLU A 47 -6.92 -2.14 -9.34
N ASP A 48 -7.99 -1.38 -9.57
CA ASP A 48 -9.35 -1.93 -9.79
C ASP A 48 -9.84 -2.84 -8.63
N ILE A 49 -9.37 -2.62 -7.40
CA ILE A 49 -9.81 -3.35 -6.19
C ILE A 49 -11.09 -2.72 -5.65
N ASP A 50 -11.09 -1.40 -5.54
CA ASP A 50 -12.24 -0.60 -5.13
C ASP A 50 -12.72 0.30 -6.29
N PHE A 51 -13.91 0.86 -6.13
CA PHE A 51 -14.49 1.80 -7.09
C PHE A 51 -14.54 3.21 -6.50
N ALA A 52 -14.14 4.20 -7.29
CA ALA A 52 -14.37 5.61 -7.02
C ALA A 52 -14.62 6.35 -8.34
N THR A 53 -15.34 7.45 -8.28
CA THR A 53 -15.51 8.37 -9.40
C THR A 53 -14.21 9.15 -9.65
N ASP A 54 -14.06 9.69 -10.87
CA ASP A 54 -12.91 10.53 -11.23
C ASP A 54 -12.77 11.74 -10.28
N GLN A 55 -13.88 12.30 -9.82
CA GLN A 55 -13.88 13.39 -8.86
C GLN A 55 -13.36 12.95 -7.50
N GLU A 56 -13.85 11.82 -6.98
CA GLU A 56 -13.43 11.29 -5.67
C GLU A 56 -11.94 10.94 -5.65
N ILE A 57 -11.42 10.31 -6.72
CA ILE A 57 -9.99 10.00 -6.78
C ILE A 57 -9.14 11.27 -6.87
N GLN A 58 -9.59 12.30 -7.57
CA GLN A 58 -8.91 13.60 -7.60
C GLN A 58 -8.91 14.28 -6.24
N GLU A 59 -10.02 14.26 -5.51
CA GLU A 59 -10.11 14.80 -4.15
C GLU A 59 -9.17 14.06 -3.19
N MET A 60 -9.09 12.73 -3.28
CA MET A 60 -8.14 11.93 -2.51
C MET A 60 -6.69 12.29 -2.84
N LYS A 61 -6.33 12.41 -4.12
CA LYS A 61 -4.97 12.79 -4.56
C LYS A 61 -4.58 14.19 -4.05
N VAL A 62 -5.48 15.16 -4.14
CA VAL A 62 -5.25 16.51 -3.58
C VAL A 62 -5.11 16.48 -2.06
N GLY A 63 -5.95 15.71 -1.38
CA GLY A 63 -5.87 15.52 0.07
C GLY A 63 -4.55 14.91 0.51
N ARG A 64 -4.09 13.86 -0.20
CA ARG A 64 -2.79 13.21 0.02
C ARG A 64 -1.63 14.20 -0.18
N ALA A 65 -1.63 14.96 -1.27
CA ALA A 65 -0.59 15.95 -1.55
C ALA A 65 -0.47 17.01 -0.43
N ARG A 66 -1.59 17.55 0.03
CA ARG A 66 -1.61 18.54 1.14
C ARG A 66 -1.07 17.95 2.45
N LEU A 67 -1.40 16.70 2.74
CA LEU A 67 -0.88 16.01 3.94
C LEU A 67 0.62 15.76 3.80
N LYS A 68 1.11 15.36 2.63
CA LYS A 68 2.53 15.19 2.34
C LYS A 68 3.31 16.49 2.59
N ASP A 69 2.82 17.61 2.05
CA ASP A 69 3.46 18.92 2.24
C ASP A 69 3.52 19.31 3.72
N TRP A 70 2.44 19.08 4.46
CA TRP A 70 2.40 19.36 5.89
C TRP A 70 3.38 18.46 6.69
N ILE A 71 3.40 17.15 6.40
CA ILE A 71 4.32 16.18 7.03
C ILE A 71 5.76 16.57 6.72
N HIS A 72 6.07 16.91 5.47
CA HIS A 72 7.38 17.38 5.07
C HIS A 72 7.84 18.60 5.89
N GLN A 73 6.99 19.62 6.02
CA GLN A 73 7.28 20.80 6.83
C GLN A 73 7.49 20.45 8.31
N ALA A 74 6.72 19.54 8.87
CA ALA A 74 6.87 19.10 10.25
C ALA A 74 8.19 18.37 10.49
N ILE A 75 8.61 17.48 9.56
CA ILE A 75 9.90 16.80 9.60
C ILE A 75 11.06 17.80 9.54
N HIS A 76 11.02 18.74 8.60
CA HIS A 76 12.05 19.76 8.45
C HIS A 76 12.13 20.69 9.67
N LYS A 77 11.00 21.04 10.24
CA LYS A 77 10.98 21.86 11.47
C LYS A 77 11.61 21.14 12.68
N ALA A 78 11.41 19.81 12.75
CA ALA A 78 11.98 19.01 13.81
C ALA A 78 13.48 18.71 13.60
N HIS A 79 13.95 18.68 12.35
CA HIS A 79 15.35 18.40 12.00
C HIS A 79 15.83 19.27 10.81
N PRO A 80 16.24 20.52 11.04
CA PRO A 80 16.58 21.46 9.97
C PRO A 80 17.81 21.10 9.12
N ALA A 81 18.63 20.15 9.58
CA ALA A 81 19.97 19.90 9.01
C ALA A 81 20.03 18.78 7.95
N ALA A 82 18.93 18.11 7.65
CA ALA A 82 18.95 16.99 6.69
C ALA A 82 18.42 17.42 5.31
N ILE A 83 19.31 17.53 4.33
CA ILE A 83 18.98 17.74 2.92
C ILE A 83 18.52 16.41 2.32
N PRO A 84 17.34 16.33 1.68
CA PRO A 84 16.88 15.08 1.09
C PRO A 84 17.67 14.74 -0.19
N THR A 85 18.28 13.57 -0.22
CA THR A 85 18.68 12.92 -1.47
C THR A 85 17.88 11.63 -1.58
N TYR A 86 17.23 11.45 -2.71
CA TYR A 86 16.50 10.21 -3.03
C TYR A 86 17.45 9.01 -2.95
N ALA A 87 17.06 7.99 -2.21
CA ALA A 87 17.76 6.70 -2.21
C ALA A 87 16.70 5.61 -2.50
N ASP A 88 17.13 4.61 -3.26
CA ASP A 88 16.30 3.52 -3.75
C ASP A 88 15.57 2.81 -2.59
N GLY A 89 14.27 3.03 -2.48
CA GLY A 89 13.40 2.32 -1.54
C GLY A 89 13.04 0.94 -2.09
N VAL A 90 13.00 -0.05 -1.22
CA VAL A 90 12.46 -1.37 -1.56
C VAL A 90 10.93 -1.28 -1.55
N ASP A 91 10.29 -1.73 -2.62
CA ASP A 91 8.83 -1.87 -2.66
C ASP A 91 8.43 -3.07 -1.80
N LEU A 92 7.64 -2.82 -0.75
CA LEU A 92 7.16 -3.84 0.17
C LEU A 92 5.79 -4.40 -0.26
N HIS A 93 5.11 -3.74 -1.19
CA HIS A 93 3.87 -4.26 -1.77
C HIS A 93 4.13 -5.28 -2.87
N HIS A 94 3.31 -6.31 -2.88
CA HIS A 94 3.41 -7.43 -3.82
C HIS A 94 2.10 -7.62 -4.61
N PRO A 95 1.66 -6.64 -5.43
CA PRO A 95 0.42 -6.77 -6.17
C PRO A 95 0.50 -7.94 -7.16
N ILE A 96 -0.53 -8.80 -7.16
CA ILE A 96 -0.61 -9.98 -8.03
C ILE A 96 -0.47 -9.62 -9.52
N ALA A 97 -0.99 -8.46 -9.93
CA ALA A 97 -0.90 -7.98 -11.30
C ALA A 97 0.56 -7.70 -11.73
N HIS A 98 1.40 -7.21 -10.81
CA HIS A 98 2.83 -6.97 -11.07
C HIS A 98 3.63 -8.27 -11.13
N GLU A 99 3.24 -9.29 -10.38
CA GLU A 99 3.90 -10.60 -10.41
C GLU A 99 3.51 -11.44 -11.64
N LEU A 100 2.35 -11.16 -12.24
CA LEU A 100 1.83 -11.85 -13.41
C LEU A 100 1.48 -10.87 -14.55
N PRO A 101 2.41 -10.05 -15.04
CA PRO A 101 2.12 -9.00 -16.03
C PRO A 101 1.57 -9.56 -17.35
N SER A 102 1.99 -10.75 -17.75
CA SER A 102 1.48 -11.45 -18.96
C SER A 102 0.02 -11.92 -18.83
N HIS A 103 -0.55 -11.91 -17.62
CA HIS A 103 -1.89 -12.42 -17.32
C HIS A 103 -2.87 -11.32 -16.88
N ALA A 104 -2.52 -10.04 -17.00
CA ALA A 104 -3.36 -8.92 -16.56
C ALA A 104 -4.79 -8.99 -17.14
N ALA A 105 -4.95 -9.30 -18.42
CA ALA A 105 -6.27 -9.47 -19.04
C ALA A 105 -7.07 -10.64 -18.45
N THR A 106 -6.40 -11.74 -18.11
CA THR A 106 -7.04 -12.92 -17.46
C THR A 106 -7.46 -12.59 -16.04
N ILE A 107 -6.63 -11.88 -15.28
CA ILE A 107 -6.95 -11.41 -13.92
C ILE A 107 -8.19 -10.49 -13.98
N LYS A 108 -8.20 -9.49 -14.86
CA LYS A 108 -9.35 -8.59 -15.04
C LYS A 108 -10.63 -9.35 -15.39
N HIS A 109 -10.56 -10.33 -16.29
CA HIS A 109 -11.69 -11.18 -16.63
C HIS A 109 -12.20 -11.98 -15.44
N LEU A 110 -11.31 -12.65 -14.69
CA LEU A 110 -11.67 -13.45 -13.52
C LEU A 110 -12.28 -12.59 -12.40
N LYS A 111 -11.77 -11.39 -12.16
CA LYS A 111 -12.37 -10.44 -11.21
C LYS A 111 -13.83 -10.10 -11.57
N GLY A 112 -14.14 -9.96 -12.86
CA GLY A 112 -15.49 -9.65 -13.34
C GLY A 112 -16.46 -10.82 -13.39
N THR A 113 -15.96 -12.06 -13.54
CA THR A 113 -16.80 -13.23 -13.86
C THR A 113 -16.77 -14.34 -12.82
N ASN A 114 -15.83 -14.29 -11.85
CA ASN A 114 -15.62 -15.36 -10.87
C ASN A 114 -15.62 -14.81 -9.46
N ASP A 115 -16.74 -14.93 -8.76
CA ASP A 115 -16.90 -14.42 -7.39
C ASP A 115 -15.89 -14.99 -6.38
N PRO A 116 -15.58 -16.31 -6.36
CA PRO A 116 -14.52 -16.85 -5.51
C PRO A 116 -13.16 -16.21 -5.78
N PHE A 117 -12.81 -15.98 -7.07
CA PHE A 117 -11.56 -15.34 -7.44
C PHE A 117 -11.52 -13.89 -6.94
N ARG A 118 -12.59 -13.13 -7.17
CA ARG A 118 -12.69 -11.74 -6.72
C ARG A 118 -12.55 -11.62 -5.21
N LYS A 119 -13.19 -12.50 -4.43
CA LYS A 119 -13.06 -12.52 -2.97
C LYS A 119 -11.62 -12.81 -2.51
N ALA A 120 -10.99 -13.83 -3.07
CA ALA A 120 -9.62 -14.17 -2.75
C ALA A 120 -8.62 -13.09 -3.18
N TYR A 121 -8.86 -12.45 -4.32
CA TYR A 121 -8.06 -11.32 -4.82
C TYR A 121 -8.12 -10.14 -3.85
N ASN A 122 -9.32 -9.73 -3.43
CA ASN A 122 -9.50 -8.64 -2.50
C ASN A 122 -8.89 -8.98 -1.11
N GLU A 123 -9.07 -10.21 -0.62
CA GLU A 123 -8.51 -10.65 0.65
C GLU A 123 -6.96 -10.68 0.62
N TYR A 124 -6.37 -11.10 -0.49
CA TYR A 124 -4.92 -11.02 -0.69
C TYR A 124 -4.42 -9.58 -0.54
N HIS A 125 -5.05 -8.63 -1.25
CA HIS A 125 -4.64 -7.22 -1.18
C HIS A 125 -4.86 -6.60 0.20
N HIS A 126 -5.96 -6.94 0.90
CA HIS A 126 -6.16 -6.51 2.28
C HIS A 126 -5.05 -6.99 3.23
N LEU A 127 -4.60 -8.24 3.06
CA LEU A 127 -3.49 -8.77 3.86
C LEU A 127 -2.15 -8.13 3.48
N ASP A 128 -1.92 -7.89 2.19
CA ASP A 128 -0.72 -7.22 1.70
C ASP A 128 -0.63 -5.80 2.26
N ASP A 129 -1.73 -5.02 2.20
CA ASP A 129 -1.84 -3.69 2.81
C ASP A 129 -1.62 -3.74 4.34
N ALA A 130 -2.21 -4.71 5.03
CA ALA A 130 -2.07 -4.85 6.48
C ALA A 130 -0.61 -5.15 6.88
N ILE A 131 0.04 -6.08 6.19
CA ILE A 131 1.45 -6.42 6.40
C ILE A 131 2.33 -5.20 6.15
N TYR A 132 2.13 -4.52 5.01
CA TYR A 132 2.83 -3.30 4.65
C TYR A 132 2.72 -2.23 5.75
N ARG A 133 1.52 -1.98 6.26
CA ARG A 133 1.28 -0.99 7.31
C ARG A 133 1.99 -1.31 8.62
N VAL A 134 2.14 -2.58 8.95
CA VAL A 134 2.91 -3.00 10.13
C VAL A 134 4.41 -2.87 9.85
N GLU A 135 4.91 -3.28 8.68
CA GLU A 135 6.32 -3.16 8.29
C GLU A 135 6.78 -1.70 8.20
N GLU A 136 5.89 -0.78 7.78
CA GLU A 136 6.13 0.67 7.77
C GLU A 136 5.85 1.34 9.13
N GLU A 137 5.62 0.57 10.20
CA GLU A 137 5.33 1.06 11.55
C GLU A 137 4.11 2.03 11.62
N ILE A 138 3.17 1.91 10.67
CA ILE A 138 1.91 2.66 10.65
C ILE A 138 0.93 2.07 11.65
N ASP A 139 0.82 0.74 11.63
CA ASP A 139 0.03 -0.07 12.56
C ASP A 139 0.97 -0.96 13.39
N SER A 140 0.44 -1.58 14.45
CA SER A 140 1.18 -2.53 15.27
C SER A 140 0.52 -3.90 15.22
N ALA A 141 1.34 -4.95 15.15
CA ALA A 141 0.92 -6.32 15.29
C ALA A 141 1.97 -7.08 16.11
N SER A 142 1.58 -8.16 16.77
CA SER A 142 2.54 -9.09 17.38
C SER A 142 3.26 -9.90 16.30
N ASP A 143 4.40 -10.48 16.64
CA ASP A 143 5.15 -11.35 15.74
C ASP A 143 4.28 -12.53 15.25
N GLN A 144 3.44 -13.08 16.13
CA GLN A 144 2.52 -14.15 15.77
C GLN A 144 1.46 -13.70 14.76
N GLU A 145 0.82 -12.54 14.98
CA GLU A 145 -0.16 -11.99 14.03
C GLU A 145 0.48 -11.68 12.68
N MET A 146 1.69 -11.14 12.67
CA MET A 146 2.45 -10.89 11.45
C MET A 146 2.73 -12.19 10.67
N GLU A 147 3.18 -13.24 11.35
CA GLU A 147 3.42 -14.55 10.73
C GLU A 147 2.13 -15.18 10.18
N GLU A 148 1.02 -15.08 10.91
CA GLU A 148 -0.29 -15.55 10.45
C GLU A 148 -0.76 -14.82 9.19
N MET A 149 -0.62 -13.48 9.15
CA MET A 149 -0.94 -12.67 7.96
C MET A 149 -0.06 -13.04 6.77
N LYS A 150 1.25 -13.18 6.95
CA LYS A 150 2.20 -13.57 5.89
C LYS A 150 1.89 -14.99 5.35
N MET A 151 1.59 -15.94 6.23
CA MET A 151 1.23 -17.29 5.82
C MET A 151 -0.07 -17.30 5.02
N LYS A 152 -1.10 -16.58 5.47
CA LYS A 152 -2.39 -16.49 4.79
C LYS A 152 -2.25 -15.79 3.44
N ARG A 153 -1.47 -14.70 3.35
CA ARG A 153 -1.16 -14.03 2.09
C ARG A 153 -0.50 -14.99 1.09
N ALA A 154 0.48 -15.78 1.53
CA ALA A 154 1.16 -16.76 0.68
C ALA A 154 0.20 -17.82 0.15
N GLN A 155 -0.71 -18.36 0.99
CA GLN A 155 -1.72 -19.33 0.56
C GLN A 155 -2.68 -18.75 -0.48
N LEU A 156 -3.14 -17.51 -0.29
CA LEU A 156 -4.01 -16.82 -1.26
C LEU A 156 -3.27 -16.57 -2.57
N LYS A 157 -2.00 -16.16 -2.52
CA LYS A 157 -1.15 -15.97 -3.69
C LYS A 157 -1.05 -17.24 -4.52
N ASP A 158 -0.74 -18.36 -3.89
CA ASP A 158 -0.65 -19.67 -4.57
C ASP A 158 -1.98 -20.08 -5.23
N TRP A 159 -3.08 -19.84 -4.53
CA TRP A 159 -4.41 -20.13 -5.07
C TRP A 159 -4.74 -19.25 -6.28
N LEU A 160 -4.51 -17.93 -6.17
CA LEU A 160 -4.73 -16.97 -7.25
C LEU A 160 -3.86 -17.29 -8.47
N PHE A 161 -2.58 -17.62 -8.26
CA PHE A 161 -1.67 -18.04 -9.33
C PHE A 161 -2.18 -19.25 -10.09
N ARG A 162 -2.62 -20.30 -9.38
CA ARG A 162 -3.20 -21.51 -10.00
C ARG A 162 -4.47 -21.19 -10.77
N ALA A 163 -5.35 -20.35 -10.24
CA ALA A 163 -6.59 -19.97 -10.89
C ALA A 163 -6.34 -19.20 -12.20
N VAL A 164 -5.39 -18.24 -12.19
CA VAL A 164 -4.99 -17.48 -13.37
C VAL A 164 -4.37 -18.38 -14.44
N THR A 165 -3.42 -19.23 -14.04
CA THR A 165 -2.75 -20.16 -14.97
C THR A 165 -3.74 -21.11 -15.61
N LYS A 166 -4.65 -21.69 -14.85
CA LYS A 166 -5.72 -22.58 -15.36
C LYS A 166 -6.63 -21.87 -16.36
N ALA A 167 -7.04 -20.65 -16.04
CA ALA A 167 -7.92 -19.86 -16.93
C ALA A 167 -7.20 -19.42 -18.22
N ALA A 168 -5.89 -19.17 -18.16
CA ALA A 168 -5.09 -18.83 -19.34
C ALA A 168 -4.88 -20.00 -20.29
N GLN A 169 -4.84 -21.24 -19.77
CA GLN A 169 -4.69 -22.49 -20.55
C GLN A 169 -6.01 -22.96 -21.19
N SER A 170 -7.15 -22.43 -20.72
CA SER A 170 -8.48 -22.83 -21.20
C SER A 170 -9.00 -21.97 -22.37
N LYS A 171 -8.16 -21.08 -22.91
CA LYS A 171 -8.40 -20.26 -24.10
C LYS A 171 -7.67 -20.83 -25.31
#